data_002be19afcbbf404d1d1d0d1ca9a715d
#
_entry.id   002be19afcbbf404d1d1d0d1ca9a715d
#
_cell.length_a   1.000
_cell.length_b   1.000
_cell.length_c   1.000
_cell.angle_alpha   90.00
_cell.angle_beta   90.00
_cell.angle_gamma   90.00
#
_symmetry.space_group_name_H-M   'P 1'
#
loop_
_entity.id
_entity.type
_entity.pdbx_description
1 polymer ?
#
loop_
_entity_poly.entity_id
_entity_poly.type
_entity_poly.pdbx_seq_one_letter_code
_entity_poly.pdbx_strand_id
1 'polypeptide(L)'
;MAEAIEPVVWHVDLAGESETAALASDIAELVGANDVVTLSGDLGAGKSTFARSLVRQLIEDERAEVPSPTFTLMQIYDGPKFPIVHADLYRIKSPDELVELGWEEAADNALVLVEWPDRAGTALTPDRLDVAFYIDASRPLDFRRAIVTGHGAWAEKLQRANAIRNLLQVADWADARRTFMQGDASTRAYERLIKPDGSRAVLMISPPRPDGPPVRYGKSYSAIARLAEDIVPFIAMAKAITEQGLSAPRIYASDIENGLAIIEDLGTEPMIGVDGPDPERYAEAVRALAPLHHSDPPREVAADDSHLHRIPPYDLDAMLIEVELLTEWYASHVAKVNLASGAKAMFVNLWKGTLREIVTSPTTWVLRDYHSPNLLWLDGRAGIERVGIIDFQDCVIGPAAYDVASLLQDARITVPDELELKLLGQYARARKEADPAVDMT
;
A
#
# COMPACT_ATOMS: atom_id res chain seq x y z
N MET A 1 25.62 -8.91 10.74
CA MET A 1 25.17 -10.27 10.39
C MET A 1 23.65 -10.12 10.29
N ALA A 2 23.07 -10.23 9.11
CA ALA A 2 21.62 -10.29 8.96
C ALA A 2 21.15 -11.56 9.70
N GLU A 3 20.21 -11.43 10.65
CA GLU A 3 19.49 -12.57 11.19
C GLU A 3 18.88 -13.34 10.03
N ALA A 4 19.13 -14.65 9.98
CA ALA A 4 18.52 -15.50 8.99
C ALA A 4 17.01 -15.49 9.27
N ILE A 5 16.22 -14.88 8.38
CA ILE A 5 14.77 -14.93 8.44
C ILE A 5 14.35 -16.39 8.38
N GLU A 6 13.62 -16.87 9.39
CA GLU A 6 13.08 -18.22 9.37
C GLU A 6 12.19 -18.37 8.12
N PRO A 7 12.33 -19.49 7.39
CA PRO A 7 11.54 -19.68 6.17
C PRO A 7 10.05 -19.72 6.51
N VAL A 8 9.27 -18.87 5.85
CA VAL A 8 7.81 -18.92 5.95
C VAL A 8 7.31 -20.13 5.18
N VAL A 9 6.49 -20.93 5.83
CA VAL A 9 6.02 -22.19 5.29
C VAL A 9 4.48 -22.23 5.32
N TRP A 10 3.85 -22.45 4.16
CA TRP A 10 2.43 -22.77 4.11
C TRP A 10 2.22 -24.28 4.07
N HIS A 11 1.32 -24.77 4.90
CA HIS A 11 0.83 -26.13 4.85
C HIS A 11 -0.58 -26.12 4.25
N VAL A 12 -0.76 -26.78 3.10
CA VAL A 12 -2.03 -26.77 2.36
C VAL A 12 -2.47 -28.22 2.15
N ASP A 13 -3.64 -28.55 2.69
CA ASP A 13 -4.29 -29.84 2.41
C ASP A 13 -5.08 -29.71 1.10
N LEU A 14 -4.82 -30.63 0.16
CA LEU A 14 -5.39 -30.66 -1.17
C LEU A 14 -6.27 -31.91 -1.29
N ALA A 15 -7.59 -31.73 -1.15
CA ALA A 15 -8.55 -32.82 -1.18
C ALA A 15 -8.76 -33.42 -2.60
N GLY A 16 -8.31 -32.68 -3.63
CA GLY A 16 -8.40 -33.09 -5.04
C GLY A 16 -7.76 -32.08 -5.99
N GLU A 17 -8.09 -32.20 -7.27
CA GLU A 17 -7.54 -31.30 -8.31
C GLU A 17 -8.06 -29.85 -8.19
N SER A 18 -9.25 -29.62 -7.63
CA SER A 18 -9.83 -28.30 -7.41
C SER A 18 -9.00 -27.47 -6.43
N GLU A 19 -8.58 -28.09 -5.32
CA GLU A 19 -7.74 -27.43 -4.32
C GLU A 19 -6.31 -27.22 -4.85
N THR A 20 -5.82 -28.12 -5.70
CA THR A 20 -4.55 -27.93 -6.39
C THR A 20 -4.62 -26.73 -7.35
N ALA A 21 -5.73 -26.58 -8.07
CA ALA A 21 -5.97 -25.42 -8.93
C ALA A 21 -6.12 -24.12 -8.14
N ALA A 22 -6.78 -24.16 -6.98
CA ALA A 22 -6.87 -23.02 -6.07
C ALA A 22 -5.49 -22.57 -5.56
N LEU A 23 -4.66 -23.51 -5.12
CA LEU A 23 -3.27 -23.20 -4.73
C LEU A 23 -2.47 -22.60 -5.90
N ALA A 24 -2.66 -23.12 -7.11
CA ALA A 24 -2.00 -22.58 -8.30
C ALA A 24 -2.47 -21.14 -8.60
N SER A 25 -3.74 -20.84 -8.37
CA SER A 25 -4.31 -19.49 -8.51
C SER A 25 -3.71 -18.52 -7.48
N ASP A 26 -3.60 -18.93 -6.20
CA ASP A 26 -2.97 -18.14 -5.15
C ASP A 26 -1.50 -17.80 -5.50
N ILE A 27 -0.77 -18.77 -6.04
CA ILE A 27 0.63 -18.60 -6.46
C ILE A 27 0.73 -17.75 -7.74
N ALA A 28 -0.22 -17.87 -8.68
CA ALA A 28 -0.25 -17.06 -9.88
C ALA A 28 -0.36 -15.54 -9.60
N GLU A 29 -1.00 -15.17 -8.49
CA GLU A 29 -1.07 -13.75 -8.04
C GLU A 29 0.28 -13.22 -7.52
N LEU A 30 1.18 -14.12 -7.12
CA LEU A 30 2.45 -13.77 -6.48
C LEU A 30 3.63 -13.76 -7.44
N VAL A 31 3.58 -14.57 -8.50
CA VAL A 31 4.72 -14.74 -9.42
C VAL A 31 4.82 -13.63 -10.46
N GLY A 32 6.05 -13.37 -10.90
CA GLY A 32 6.38 -12.41 -11.94
C GLY A 32 7.52 -12.88 -12.83
N ALA A 33 7.94 -12.01 -13.74
CA ALA A 33 9.16 -12.24 -14.53
C ALA A 33 10.38 -12.40 -13.61
N ASN A 34 11.30 -13.29 -13.98
CA ASN A 34 12.51 -13.66 -13.24
C ASN A 34 12.28 -14.43 -11.93
N ASP A 35 11.03 -14.78 -11.60
CA ASP A 35 10.75 -15.66 -10.47
C ASP A 35 11.02 -17.13 -10.83
N VAL A 36 11.43 -17.93 -9.83
CA VAL A 36 11.63 -19.37 -9.94
C VAL A 36 10.71 -20.09 -8.97
N VAL A 37 9.89 -21.00 -9.49
CA VAL A 37 9.02 -21.89 -8.72
C VAL A 37 9.47 -23.34 -8.94
N THR A 38 9.80 -24.05 -7.86
CA THR A 38 10.21 -25.45 -7.92
C THR A 38 9.12 -26.37 -7.41
N LEU A 39 8.98 -27.52 -8.06
CA LEU A 39 7.98 -28.53 -7.74
C LEU A 39 8.69 -29.86 -7.37
N SER A 40 8.60 -30.25 -6.12
CA SER A 40 9.19 -31.49 -5.60
C SER A 40 8.12 -32.49 -5.14
N GLY A 41 8.49 -33.75 -4.97
CA GLY A 41 7.61 -34.83 -4.52
C GLY A 41 7.67 -36.06 -5.43
N ASP A 42 7.12 -37.17 -4.96
CA ASP A 42 7.16 -38.46 -5.63
C ASP A 42 6.41 -38.43 -7.01
N LEU A 43 6.64 -39.50 -7.79
CA LEU A 43 5.88 -39.68 -9.03
C LEU A 43 4.38 -39.81 -8.71
N GLY A 44 3.52 -39.04 -9.41
CA GLY A 44 2.08 -39.00 -9.15
C GLY A 44 1.66 -38.15 -7.94
N ALA A 45 2.57 -37.39 -7.32
CA ALA A 45 2.26 -36.54 -6.17
C ALA A 45 1.45 -35.27 -6.54
N GLY A 46 1.33 -34.92 -7.84
CA GLY A 46 0.52 -33.77 -8.28
C GLY A 46 1.30 -32.60 -8.89
N LYS A 47 2.64 -32.70 -9.00
CA LYS A 47 3.51 -31.65 -9.58
C LYS A 47 3.01 -31.12 -10.92
N SER A 48 2.85 -32.02 -11.90
CA SER A 48 2.42 -31.63 -13.26
C SER A 48 0.95 -31.17 -13.32
N THR A 49 0.09 -31.61 -12.37
CA THR A 49 -1.27 -31.07 -12.22
C THR A 49 -1.23 -29.63 -11.78
N PHE A 50 -0.41 -29.32 -10.77
CA PHE A 50 -0.18 -27.96 -10.31
C PHE A 50 0.46 -27.10 -11.42
N ALA A 51 1.52 -27.58 -12.07
CA ALA A 51 2.19 -26.87 -13.17
C ALA A 51 1.21 -26.51 -14.28
N ARG A 52 0.35 -27.45 -14.71
CA ARG A 52 -0.70 -27.22 -15.70
C ARG A 52 -1.67 -26.14 -15.26
N SER A 53 -2.14 -26.18 -14.03
CA SER A 53 -3.08 -25.20 -13.49
C SER A 53 -2.45 -23.82 -13.44
N LEU A 54 -1.20 -23.71 -12.95
CA LEU A 54 -0.46 -22.46 -12.88
C LEU A 54 -0.22 -21.84 -14.28
N VAL A 55 0.26 -22.64 -15.23
CA VAL A 55 0.50 -22.16 -16.59
C VAL A 55 -0.80 -21.67 -17.24
N ARG A 56 -1.89 -22.45 -17.16
CA ARG A 56 -3.20 -22.06 -17.71
C ARG A 56 -3.71 -20.74 -17.15
N GLN A 57 -3.56 -20.55 -15.85
CA GLN A 57 -3.95 -19.31 -15.17
C GLN A 57 -3.14 -18.11 -15.70
N LEU A 58 -1.83 -18.28 -15.85
CA LEU A 58 -0.92 -17.19 -16.26
C LEU A 58 -1.03 -16.84 -17.75
N ILE A 59 -1.39 -17.80 -18.63
CA ILE A 59 -1.65 -17.52 -20.04
C ILE A 59 -3.11 -17.15 -20.32
N GLU A 60 -3.97 -17.13 -19.28
CA GLU A 60 -5.41 -16.80 -19.36
C GLU A 60 -6.19 -17.74 -20.33
N ASP A 61 -5.75 -19.02 -20.45
CA ASP A 61 -6.41 -20.04 -21.27
C ASP A 61 -6.59 -21.35 -20.50
N GLU A 62 -7.77 -21.57 -19.95
CA GLU A 62 -8.14 -22.78 -19.20
C GLU A 62 -8.09 -24.07 -20.05
N ARG A 63 -8.18 -23.95 -21.38
CA ARG A 63 -8.23 -25.09 -22.31
C ARG A 63 -6.87 -25.42 -22.92
N ALA A 64 -5.84 -24.62 -22.66
CA ALA A 64 -4.52 -24.86 -23.21
C ALA A 64 -4.01 -26.26 -22.86
N GLU A 65 -3.41 -26.92 -23.84
CA GLU A 65 -2.71 -28.17 -23.60
C GLU A 65 -1.34 -27.88 -22.95
N VAL A 66 -1.19 -28.31 -21.70
CA VAL A 66 0.05 -28.16 -20.94
C VAL A 66 0.52 -29.54 -20.50
N PRO A 67 1.19 -30.29 -21.40
CA PRO A 67 1.80 -31.57 -21.05
C PRO A 67 3.04 -31.36 -20.17
N SER A 68 3.38 -32.36 -19.31
CA SER A 68 4.68 -32.36 -18.65
C SER A 68 5.78 -32.55 -19.70
N PRO A 69 6.82 -31.69 -19.73
CA PRO A 69 7.89 -31.73 -20.74
C PRO A 69 8.94 -32.83 -20.45
N THR A 70 8.51 -33.99 -19.94
CA THR A 70 9.40 -35.11 -19.56
C THR A 70 10.30 -35.61 -20.71
N PHE A 71 9.90 -35.39 -21.97
CA PHE A 71 10.69 -35.77 -23.14
C PHE A 71 11.44 -34.61 -23.76
N THR A 72 10.81 -33.44 -23.84
CA THR A 72 11.40 -32.21 -24.40
C THR A 72 12.27 -31.47 -23.39
N LEU A 73 12.19 -31.84 -22.11
CA LEU A 73 12.86 -31.28 -20.93
C LEU A 73 12.43 -29.86 -20.60
N MET A 74 12.07 -29.06 -21.58
CA MET A 74 11.65 -27.67 -21.41
C MET A 74 10.62 -27.29 -22.45
N GLN A 75 9.62 -26.49 -22.07
CA GLN A 75 8.61 -25.88 -22.94
C GLN A 75 8.34 -24.46 -22.52
N ILE A 76 8.22 -23.55 -23.49
CA ILE A 76 7.95 -22.13 -23.26
C ILE A 76 6.51 -21.84 -23.67
N TYR A 77 5.82 -21.06 -22.82
CA TYR A 77 4.47 -20.57 -23.09
C TYR A 77 4.49 -19.03 -23.07
N ASP A 78 3.83 -18.43 -24.05
CA ASP A 78 3.69 -16.98 -24.13
C ASP A 78 2.53 -16.53 -23.24
N GLY A 79 2.85 -15.87 -22.13
CA GLY A 79 1.86 -15.24 -21.25
C GLY A 79 1.68 -13.75 -21.58
N PRO A 80 0.53 -13.14 -21.22
CA PRO A 80 0.25 -11.73 -21.51
C PRO A 80 1.18 -10.75 -20.78
N LYS A 81 1.82 -11.17 -19.69
CA LYS A 81 2.70 -10.33 -18.87
C LYS A 81 4.17 -10.68 -19.05
N PHE A 82 4.50 -11.96 -19.14
CA PHE A 82 5.86 -12.50 -19.25
C PHE A 82 5.80 -13.94 -19.80
N PRO A 83 6.89 -14.44 -20.42
CA PRO A 83 7.01 -15.83 -20.81
C PRO A 83 7.06 -16.77 -19.59
N ILE A 84 6.60 -18.01 -19.76
CA ILE A 84 6.65 -19.05 -18.73
C ILE A 84 7.46 -20.23 -19.28
N VAL A 85 8.55 -20.55 -18.61
CA VAL A 85 9.40 -21.70 -18.90
C VAL A 85 8.99 -22.84 -17.97
N HIS A 86 8.41 -23.91 -18.51
CA HIS A 86 8.10 -25.12 -17.77
C HIS A 86 9.15 -26.18 -18.10
N ALA A 87 9.91 -26.62 -17.10
CA ALA A 87 10.95 -27.62 -17.23
C ALA A 87 10.67 -28.85 -16.33
N ASP A 88 10.91 -30.04 -16.87
CA ASP A 88 10.89 -31.31 -16.13
C ASP A 88 12.28 -31.94 -16.20
N LEU A 89 12.99 -31.89 -15.08
CA LEU A 89 14.39 -32.31 -14.99
C LEU A 89 14.56 -33.77 -14.57
N TYR A 90 13.49 -34.59 -14.55
CA TYR A 90 13.54 -36.00 -14.12
C TYR A 90 14.65 -36.80 -14.82
N ARG A 91 14.90 -36.55 -16.11
CA ARG A 91 15.86 -37.26 -16.95
C ARG A 91 17.26 -36.64 -16.98
N ILE A 92 17.43 -35.45 -16.48
CA ILE A 92 18.74 -34.76 -16.39
C ILE A 92 19.65 -35.51 -15.46
N LYS A 93 20.88 -35.78 -15.89
CA LYS A 93 21.91 -36.49 -15.13
C LYS A 93 22.93 -35.54 -14.52
N SER A 94 23.18 -34.43 -15.17
CA SER A 94 24.13 -33.40 -14.76
C SER A 94 23.59 -32.01 -15.00
N PRO A 95 23.85 -31.04 -14.12
CA PRO A 95 23.48 -29.62 -14.32
C PRO A 95 24.06 -29.03 -15.64
N ASP A 96 25.16 -29.55 -16.14
CA ASP A 96 25.79 -29.07 -17.40
C ASP A 96 24.87 -29.28 -18.63
N GLU A 97 23.97 -30.27 -18.59
CA GLU A 97 23.00 -30.50 -19.65
C GLU A 97 21.99 -29.33 -19.79
N LEU A 98 21.78 -28.54 -18.70
CA LEU A 98 20.90 -27.36 -18.74
C LEU A 98 21.50 -26.24 -19.59
N VAL A 99 22.83 -26.11 -19.58
CA VAL A 99 23.53 -25.14 -20.43
C VAL A 99 23.32 -25.44 -21.91
N GLU A 100 23.38 -26.75 -22.26
CA GLU A 100 23.15 -27.19 -23.65
C GLU A 100 21.70 -26.95 -24.12
N LEU A 101 20.74 -26.90 -23.17
CA LEU A 101 19.34 -26.62 -23.45
C LEU A 101 19.03 -25.11 -23.61
N GLY A 102 20.00 -24.22 -23.45
CA GLY A 102 19.78 -22.77 -23.49
C GLY A 102 19.02 -22.24 -22.28
N TRP A 103 19.25 -22.84 -21.11
CA TRP A 103 18.55 -22.52 -19.86
C TRP A 103 18.61 -21.03 -19.51
N GLU A 104 19.81 -20.44 -19.54
CA GLU A 104 20.00 -19.03 -19.17
C GLU A 104 19.23 -18.09 -20.08
N GLU A 105 19.24 -18.34 -21.40
CA GLU A 105 18.50 -17.55 -22.38
C GLU A 105 16.98 -17.68 -22.21
N ALA A 106 16.51 -18.89 -21.96
CA ALA A 106 15.08 -19.16 -21.76
C ALA A 106 14.56 -18.56 -20.44
N ALA A 107 15.39 -18.53 -19.38
CA ALA A 107 15.02 -18.00 -18.08
C ALA A 107 15.02 -16.46 -18.01
N ASP A 108 15.65 -15.80 -18.98
CA ASP A 108 15.74 -14.34 -18.97
C ASP A 108 14.36 -13.70 -19.16
N ASN A 109 13.99 -12.83 -18.21
CA ASN A 109 12.70 -12.16 -18.17
C ASN A 109 11.47 -13.10 -18.20
N ALA A 110 11.62 -14.35 -17.78
CA ALA A 110 10.57 -15.36 -17.73
C ALA A 110 10.26 -15.82 -16.29
N LEU A 111 9.06 -16.34 -16.06
CA LEU A 111 8.81 -17.20 -14.91
C LEU A 111 9.35 -18.60 -15.21
N VAL A 112 10.17 -19.14 -14.34
CA VAL A 112 10.71 -20.49 -14.49
C VAL A 112 10.03 -21.46 -13.51
N LEU A 113 9.32 -22.45 -14.04
CA LEU A 113 8.64 -23.51 -13.29
C LEU A 113 9.38 -24.84 -13.49
N VAL A 114 9.90 -25.41 -12.41
CA VAL A 114 10.82 -26.56 -12.45
C VAL A 114 10.28 -27.75 -11.70
N GLU A 115 9.99 -28.87 -12.40
CA GLU A 115 9.78 -30.17 -11.76
C GLU A 115 11.12 -30.87 -11.55
N TRP A 116 11.28 -31.57 -10.42
CA TRP A 116 12.50 -32.29 -10.01
C TRP A 116 13.72 -31.39 -9.83
N PRO A 117 13.61 -30.33 -8.99
CA PRO A 117 14.65 -29.32 -8.84
C PRO A 117 16.00 -29.84 -8.35
N ASP A 118 16.02 -30.96 -7.64
CA ASP A 118 17.26 -31.59 -7.14
C ASP A 118 18.25 -31.92 -8.28
N ARG A 119 17.79 -32.05 -9.50
CA ARG A 119 18.58 -32.30 -10.70
C ARG A 119 19.30 -31.08 -11.26
N ALA A 120 18.81 -29.89 -10.94
CA ALA A 120 19.39 -28.64 -11.42
C ALA A 120 20.66 -28.22 -10.64
N GLY A 121 20.88 -28.76 -9.44
CA GLY A 121 22.04 -28.41 -8.62
C GLY A 121 22.16 -26.91 -8.36
N THR A 122 23.28 -26.30 -8.73
CA THR A 122 23.57 -24.87 -8.54
C THR A 122 22.99 -23.97 -9.63
N ALA A 123 22.30 -24.49 -10.63
CA ALA A 123 21.68 -23.71 -11.69
C ALA A 123 20.42 -22.96 -11.23
N LEU A 124 19.85 -23.34 -10.08
CA LEU A 124 18.72 -22.63 -9.48
C LEU A 124 19.19 -21.49 -8.58
N THR A 125 18.49 -20.35 -8.70
CA THR A 125 18.71 -19.21 -7.81
C THR A 125 18.37 -19.54 -6.36
N PRO A 126 19.08 -18.98 -5.36
CA PRO A 126 18.66 -19.07 -3.96
C PRO A 126 17.31 -18.39 -3.70
N ASP A 127 16.96 -17.35 -4.47
CA ASP A 127 15.68 -16.65 -4.39
C ASP A 127 14.64 -17.44 -5.20
N ARG A 128 13.83 -18.26 -4.51
CA ARG A 128 12.83 -19.11 -5.17
C ARG A 128 11.70 -19.50 -4.24
N LEU A 129 10.61 -19.97 -4.85
CA LEU A 129 9.48 -20.59 -4.17
C LEU A 129 9.51 -22.10 -4.37
N ASP A 130 9.64 -22.86 -3.30
CA ASP A 130 9.58 -24.31 -3.34
C ASP A 130 8.16 -24.80 -3.00
N VAL A 131 7.57 -25.65 -3.83
CA VAL A 131 6.27 -26.33 -3.60
C VAL A 131 6.52 -27.83 -3.56
N ALA A 132 6.47 -28.41 -2.36
CA ALA A 132 6.69 -29.82 -2.13
C ALA A 132 5.35 -30.55 -1.96
N PHE A 133 5.08 -31.57 -2.79
CA PHE A 133 3.86 -32.38 -2.75
C PHE A 133 4.11 -33.73 -2.06
N TYR A 134 3.19 -34.08 -1.16
CA TYR A 134 3.26 -35.33 -0.39
C TYR A 134 1.97 -36.13 -0.58
N ILE A 135 2.14 -37.45 -0.79
CA ILE A 135 1.04 -38.43 -0.79
C ILE A 135 0.85 -38.90 0.65
N ASP A 136 -0.37 -38.78 1.19
CA ASP A 136 -0.70 -39.31 2.51
C ASP A 136 -1.51 -40.60 2.32
N ALA A 137 -0.83 -41.75 2.53
CA ALA A 137 -1.42 -43.07 2.39
C ALA A 137 -2.60 -43.34 3.38
N SER A 138 -2.77 -42.55 4.41
CA SER A 138 -3.89 -42.64 5.35
C SER A 138 -5.15 -41.92 4.92
N ARG A 139 -5.08 -41.15 3.80
CA ARG A 139 -6.14 -40.35 3.24
C ARG A 139 -6.65 -40.93 1.91
N PRO A 140 -7.75 -40.42 1.34
CA PRO A 140 -8.22 -40.80 0.02
C PRO A 140 -7.12 -40.69 -1.06
N LEU A 141 -7.22 -41.49 -2.12
CA LEU A 141 -6.19 -41.59 -3.16
C LEU A 141 -5.88 -40.27 -3.90
N ASP A 142 -6.84 -39.37 -3.95
CA ASP A 142 -6.76 -38.06 -4.56
C ASP A 142 -6.29 -36.95 -3.60
N PHE A 143 -6.23 -37.27 -2.29
CA PHE A 143 -5.70 -36.34 -1.30
C PHE A 143 -4.19 -36.15 -1.44
N ARG A 144 -3.75 -34.90 -1.35
CA ARG A 144 -2.34 -34.51 -1.28
C ARG A 144 -2.15 -33.47 -0.18
N ARG A 145 -0.91 -33.31 0.25
CA ARG A 145 -0.50 -32.16 1.05
C ARG A 145 0.59 -31.41 0.29
N ALA A 146 0.46 -30.10 0.19
CA ALA A 146 1.52 -29.23 -0.31
C ALA A 146 2.17 -28.47 0.84
N ILE A 147 3.50 -28.34 0.76
CA ILE A 147 4.28 -27.45 1.62
C ILE A 147 4.92 -26.43 0.69
N VAL A 148 4.56 -25.15 0.89
CA VAL A 148 5.09 -24.02 0.11
C VAL A 148 6.10 -23.29 0.97
N THR A 149 7.35 -23.17 0.50
CA THR A 149 8.44 -22.54 1.24
C THR A 149 9.09 -21.44 0.40
N GLY A 150 9.12 -20.21 0.93
CA GLY A 150 9.84 -19.10 0.31
C GLY A 150 11.30 -19.05 0.76
N HIS A 151 12.22 -18.91 -0.19
CA HIS A 151 13.64 -18.74 0.06
C HIS A 151 14.13 -17.37 -0.43
N GLY A 152 15.07 -16.76 0.30
CA GLY A 152 15.60 -15.44 -0.02
C GLY A 152 14.50 -14.38 -0.08
N ALA A 153 14.41 -13.60 -1.13
CA ALA A 153 13.38 -12.58 -1.33
C ALA A 153 11.94 -13.13 -1.32
N TRP A 154 11.77 -14.41 -1.65
CA TRP A 154 10.48 -15.08 -1.59
C TRP A 154 9.96 -15.31 -0.16
N ALA A 155 10.83 -15.33 0.85
CA ALA A 155 10.41 -15.49 2.25
C ALA A 155 9.52 -14.30 2.67
N GLU A 156 9.94 -13.07 2.41
CA GLU A 156 9.16 -11.86 2.71
C GLU A 156 7.87 -11.77 1.88
N LYS A 157 7.95 -12.13 0.59
CA LYS A 157 6.82 -12.14 -0.33
C LYS A 157 5.73 -13.12 0.12
N LEU A 158 6.14 -14.33 0.51
CA LEU A 158 5.25 -15.38 1.02
C LEU A 158 4.66 -15.01 2.39
N GLN A 159 5.46 -14.41 3.28
CA GLN A 159 5.00 -13.91 4.58
C GLN A 159 3.88 -12.88 4.40
N ARG A 160 4.10 -11.91 3.53
CA ARG A 160 3.08 -10.87 3.23
C ARG A 160 1.80 -11.48 2.67
N ALA A 161 1.91 -12.38 1.70
CA ALA A 161 0.75 -13.06 1.12
C ALA A 161 -0.03 -13.87 2.16
N ASN A 162 0.68 -14.54 3.08
CA ASN A 162 0.04 -15.26 4.19
C ASN A 162 -0.67 -14.33 5.17
N ALA A 163 -0.03 -13.22 5.52
CA ALA A 163 -0.64 -12.20 6.38
C ALA A 163 -1.93 -11.62 5.75
N ILE A 164 -1.89 -11.30 4.45
CA ILE A 164 -3.07 -10.83 3.71
C ILE A 164 -4.18 -11.89 3.74
N ARG A 165 -3.87 -13.14 3.43
CA ARG A 165 -4.85 -14.24 3.44
C ARG A 165 -5.48 -14.42 4.81
N ASN A 166 -4.69 -14.41 5.87
CA ASN A 166 -5.18 -14.53 7.24
C ASN A 166 -6.07 -13.35 7.62
N LEU A 167 -5.68 -12.12 7.29
CA LEU A 167 -6.47 -10.93 7.57
C LEU A 167 -7.82 -10.97 6.84
N LEU A 168 -7.83 -11.34 5.55
CA LEU A 168 -9.06 -11.51 4.77
C LEU A 168 -9.97 -12.58 5.37
N GLN A 169 -9.41 -13.69 5.84
CA GLN A 169 -10.18 -14.77 6.46
C GLN A 169 -10.80 -14.34 7.79
N VAL A 170 -10.02 -13.72 8.68
CA VAL A 170 -10.50 -13.25 10.00
C VAL A 170 -11.56 -12.15 9.84
N ALA A 171 -11.43 -11.32 8.83
CA ALA A 171 -12.35 -10.22 8.56
C ALA A 171 -13.57 -10.61 7.71
N ASP A 172 -13.73 -11.88 7.36
CA ASP A 172 -14.81 -12.39 6.49
C ASP A 172 -14.78 -11.79 5.07
N TRP A 173 -13.57 -11.59 4.52
CA TRP A 173 -13.34 -11.10 3.14
C TRP A 173 -12.59 -12.11 2.26
N ALA A 174 -12.51 -13.38 2.67
CA ALA A 174 -11.74 -14.40 1.96
C ALA A 174 -12.29 -14.73 0.56
N ASP A 175 -13.59 -14.53 0.33
CA ASP A 175 -14.27 -14.76 -0.96
C ASP A 175 -14.31 -13.52 -1.86
N ALA A 176 -13.74 -12.39 -1.41
CA ALA A 176 -13.74 -11.17 -2.18
C ALA A 176 -12.76 -11.24 -3.36
N ARG A 177 -13.23 -10.80 -4.53
CA ARG A 177 -12.35 -10.56 -5.67
C ARG A 177 -11.48 -9.33 -5.38
N ARG A 178 -10.17 -9.48 -5.56
CA ARG A 178 -9.18 -8.43 -5.36
C ARG A 178 -8.87 -7.76 -6.71
N THR A 179 -8.75 -6.45 -6.70
CA THR A 179 -8.39 -5.68 -7.89
C THR A 179 -7.42 -4.57 -7.48
N PHE A 180 -6.24 -4.55 -8.07
CA PHE A 180 -5.24 -3.52 -7.81
C PHE A 180 -5.81 -2.13 -8.12
N MET A 181 -5.61 -1.19 -7.20
CA MET A 181 -5.94 0.22 -7.38
C MET A 181 -4.66 0.97 -7.68
N GLN A 182 -4.65 1.69 -8.79
CA GLN A 182 -3.51 2.55 -9.11
C GLN A 182 -3.44 3.65 -8.05
N GLY A 183 -2.44 3.58 -7.18
CA GLY A 183 -2.14 4.58 -6.16
C GLY A 183 -1.32 5.72 -6.73
N ASP A 184 -1.32 6.84 -6.03
CA ASP A 184 -0.38 7.93 -6.26
C ASP A 184 1.04 7.50 -5.83
N ALA A 185 2.05 8.33 -6.04
CA ALA A 185 3.49 8.06 -5.86
C ALA A 185 3.93 7.60 -4.44
N SER A 186 3.01 7.12 -3.62
CA SER A 186 3.28 6.58 -2.29
C SER A 186 3.77 5.13 -2.36
N THR A 187 4.53 4.68 -1.36
CA THR A 187 4.96 3.28 -1.24
C THR A 187 3.86 2.36 -0.70
N ARG A 188 2.65 2.90 -0.47
CA ARG A 188 1.46 2.16 -0.10
C ARG A 188 0.83 1.55 -1.34
N ALA A 189 0.36 0.31 -1.22
CA ALA A 189 -0.45 -0.34 -2.25
C ALA A 189 -1.88 -0.49 -1.74
N TYR A 190 -2.81 -0.40 -2.67
CA TYR A 190 -4.24 -0.54 -2.38
C TYR A 190 -4.86 -1.55 -3.34
N GLU A 191 -5.76 -2.38 -2.80
CA GLU A 191 -6.55 -3.30 -3.60
C GLU A 191 -8.02 -3.14 -3.23
N ARG A 192 -8.89 -3.02 -4.22
CA ARG A 192 -10.33 -3.05 -3.99
C ARG A 192 -10.79 -4.48 -3.80
N LEU A 193 -11.52 -4.70 -2.72
CA LEU A 193 -12.18 -5.95 -2.38
C LEU A 193 -13.65 -5.88 -2.77
N ILE A 194 -14.15 -6.86 -3.51
CA ILE A 194 -15.56 -6.94 -3.92
C ILE A 194 -16.05 -8.34 -3.63
N LYS A 195 -16.98 -8.47 -2.67
CA LYS A 195 -17.65 -9.73 -2.36
C LYS A 195 -18.68 -10.11 -3.43
N PRO A 196 -19.11 -11.38 -3.51
CA PRO A 196 -20.16 -11.83 -4.41
C PRO A 196 -21.51 -11.11 -4.21
N ASP A 197 -21.81 -10.64 -3.00
CA ASP A 197 -23.02 -9.87 -2.66
C ASP A 197 -22.94 -8.39 -3.09
N GLY A 198 -21.81 -7.95 -3.65
CA GLY A 198 -21.56 -6.57 -4.06
C GLY A 198 -20.99 -5.67 -2.98
N SER A 199 -20.77 -6.16 -1.76
CA SER A 199 -20.09 -5.41 -0.68
C SER A 199 -18.66 -5.04 -1.11
N ARG A 200 -18.22 -3.84 -0.72
CA ARG A 200 -16.91 -3.29 -1.11
C ARG A 200 -16.10 -2.87 0.10
N ALA A 201 -14.79 -3.08 0.01
CA ALA A 201 -13.79 -2.57 0.93
C ALA A 201 -12.49 -2.30 0.18
N VAL A 202 -11.51 -1.75 0.88
CA VAL A 202 -10.15 -1.56 0.36
C VAL A 202 -9.17 -2.26 1.30
N LEU A 203 -8.32 -3.11 0.73
CA LEU A 203 -7.13 -3.63 1.41
C LEU A 203 -6.00 -2.61 1.23
N MET A 204 -5.54 -2.04 2.33
CA MET A 204 -4.37 -1.18 2.39
C MET A 204 -3.16 -2.00 2.80
N ILE A 205 -2.07 -1.89 2.03
CA ILE A 205 -0.78 -2.55 2.26
C ILE A 205 0.25 -1.44 2.46
N SER A 206 0.69 -1.26 3.69
CA SER A 206 1.63 -0.20 4.12
C SER A 206 2.67 -0.78 5.08
N PRO A 207 3.61 -1.62 4.59
CA PRO A 207 4.65 -2.17 5.44
C PRO A 207 5.50 -1.06 6.05
N PRO A 208 6.07 -1.27 7.24
CA PRO A 208 7.01 -0.32 7.85
C PRO A 208 8.15 0.01 6.88
N ARG A 209 8.56 1.27 6.86
CA ARG A 209 9.63 1.74 5.99
C ARG A 209 10.90 1.95 6.80
N PRO A 210 12.05 1.52 6.29
CA PRO A 210 13.30 1.95 6.87
C PRO A 210 13.47 3.46 6.68
N ASP A 211 14.06 4.11 7.67
CA ASP A 211 14.46 5.51 7.58
C ASP A 211 15.25 5.77 6.30
N GLY A 212 14.93 6.85 5.60
CA GLY A 212 15.70 7.32 4.47
C GLY A 212 17.12 7.78 4.88
N PRO A 213 17.98 8.13 3.91
CA PRO A 213 19.31 8.65 4.22
C PRO A 213 19.20 9.93 5.09
N PRO A 214 20.15 10.15 6.00
CA PRO A 214 20.15 11.34 6.83
C PRO A 214 20.36 12.62 5.99
N VAL A 215 19.45 13.59 6.15
CA VAL A 215 19.48 14.88 5.44
C VAL A 215 20.03 15.98 6.36
N ARG A 216 19.61 16.00 7.61
CA ARG A 216 20.01 17.05 8.58
C ARG A 216 20.01 16.49 10.00
N TYR A 217 21.04 16.84 10.80
CA TYR A 217 21.17 16.42 12.21
C TYR A 217 21.12 14.89 12.41
N GLY A 218 21.57 14.12 11.43
CA GLY A 218 21.48 12.65 11.47
C GLY A 218 20.07 12.08 11.27
N LYS A 219 19.09 12.92 10.90
CA LYS A 219 17.70 12.51 10.65
C LYS A 219 17.37 12.48 9.16
N SER A 220 16.51 11.57 8.78
CA SER A 220 15.91 11.49 7.43
C SER A 220 14.98 12.67 7.15
N TYR A 221 14.59 12.84 5.89
CA TYR A 221 13.56 13.81 5.50
C TYR A 221 12.22 13.51 6.20
N SER A 222 11.76 12.26 6.17
CA SER A 222 10.50 11.83 6.80
C SER A 222 10.48 12.14 8.28
N ALA A 223 11.56 11.85 9.01
CA ALA A 223 11.67 12.13 10.44
C ALA A 223 11.63 13.63 10.77
N ILE A 224 12.21 14.50 9.92
CA ILE A 224 12.16 15.97 10.11
C ILE A 224 10.80 16.52 9.71
N ALA A 225 10.27 16.09 8.55
CA ALA A 225 8.97 16.52 8.03
C ALA A 225 7.78 15.91 8.79
N ARG A 226 8.03 15.00 9.74
CA ARG A 226 6.98 14.33 10.56
C ARG A 226 6.02 13.49 9.74
N LEU A 227 6.53 12.77 8.72
CA LEU A 227 5.73 11.87 7.91
C LEU A 227 5.56 10.51 8.61
N ALA A 228 4.42 9.86 8.37
CA ALA A 228 4.13 8.52 8.85
C ALA A 228 5.02 7.47 8.16
N GLU A 229 5.68 6.62 8.96
CA GLU A 229 6.61 5.58 8.48
C GLU A 229 5.99 4.18 8.53
N ASP A 230 4.86 4.02 9.21
CA ASP A 230 4.10 2.77 9.34
C ASP A 230 2.57 3.02 9.27
N ILE A 231 1.79 1.98 9.54
CA ILE A 231 0.32 2.02 9.46
C ILE A 231 -0.36 2.57 10.73
N VAL A 232 0.35 2.64 11.86
CA VAL A 232 -0.22 3.05 13.16
C VAL A 232 -0.86 4.43 13.11
N PRO A 233 -0.21 5.48 12.56
CA PRO A 233 -0.82 6.81 12.43
C PRO A 233 -2.11 6.81 11.63
N PHE A 234 -2.18 6.03 10.54
CA PHE A 234 -3.39 5.92 9.72
C PHE A 234 -4.56 5.34 10.53
N ILE A 235 -4.36 4.21 11.19
CA ILE A 235 -5.42 3.55 11.97
C ILE A 235 -5.88 4.43 13.13
N ALA A 236 -4.93 5.02 13.88
CA ALA A 236 -5.21 5.88 15.01
C ALA A 236 -6.00 7.13 14.60
N MET A 237 -5.55 7.83 13.55
CA MET A 237 -6.21 9.04 13.07
C MET A 237 -7.56 8.77 12.42
N ALA A 238 -7.73 7.66 11.69
CA ALA A 238 -9.03 7.27 11.15
C ALA A 238 -10.09 7.14 12.25
N LYS A 239 -9.74 6.48 13.36
CA LYS A 239 -10.63 6.36 14.54
C LYS A 239 -10.91 7.72 15.18
N ALA A 240 -9.85 8.50 15.44
CA ALA A 240 -9.96 9.79 16.09
C ALA A 240 -10.79 10.81 15.28
N ILE A 241 -10.64 10.85 13.95
CA ILE A 241 -11.44 11.68 13.05
C ILE A 241 -12.91 11.24 13.08
N THR A 242 -13.16 9.92 13.07
CA THR A 242 -14.52 9.37 13.16
C THR A 242 -15.19 9.70 14.49
N GLU A 243 -14.45 9.68 15.60
CA GLU A 243 -14.95 10.09 16.94
C GLU A 243 -15.34 11.57 17.00
N GLN A 244 -14.79 12.41 16.13
CA GLN A 244 -15.20 13.82 15.99
C GLN A 244 -16.46 13.98 15.11
N GLY A 245 -17.12 12.90 14.70
CA GLY A 245 -18.30 12.92 13.83
C GLY A 245 -18.01 13.22 12.37
N LEU A 246 -16.79 12.92 11.91
CA LEU A 246 -16.35 13.08 10.54
C LEU A 246 -16.20 11.74 9.83
N SER A 247 -16.01 11.77 8.53
CA SER A 247 -15.95 10.57 7.69
C SER A 247 -14.52 10.25 7.24
N ALA A 248 -13.74 9.60 8.10
CA ALA A 248 -12.58 8.82 7.68
C ALA A 248 -13.01 7.38 7.32
N PRO A 249 -12.24 6.61 6.54
CA PRO A 249 -12.52 5.20 6.28
C PRO A 249 -12.59 4.40 7.58
N ARG A 250 -13.70 3.69 7.81
CA ARG A 250 -13.80 2.78 8.95
C ARG A 250 -12.78 1.66 8.80
N ILE A 251 -12.14 1.28 9.89
CA ILE A 251 -11.22 0.14 9.93
C ILE A 251 -12.06 -1.12 10.23
N TYR A 252 -12.16 -2.04 9.27
CA TYR A 252 -12.89 -3.31 9.47
C TYR A 252 -12.01 -4.34 10.17
N ALA A 253 -10.73 -4.40 9.80
CA ALA A 253 -9.71 -5.23 10.43
C ALA A 253 -8.32 -4.65 10.16
N SER A 254 -7.35 -4.99 11.00
CA SER A 254 -5.95 -4.59 10.81
C SER A 254 -4.99 -5.65 11.34
N ASP A 255 -3.83 -5.72 10.70
CA ASP A 255 -2.65 -6.45 11.13
C ASP A 255 -1.48 -5.45 11.09
N ILE A 256 -1.27 -4.80 12.24
CA ILE A 256 -0.32 -3.69 12.37
C ILE A 256 1.12 -4.17 12.15
N GLU A 257 1.45 -5.36 12.65
CA GLU A 257 2.79 -5.96 12.52
C GLU A 257 3.19 -6.15 11.05
N ASN A 258 2.23 -6.53 10.20
CA ASN A 258 2.44 -6.72 8.76
C ASN A 258 2.08 -5.48 7.92
N GLY A 259 1.64 -4.39 8.55
CA GLY A 259 1.29 -3.15 7.86
C GLY A 259 0.04 -3.29 6.98
N LEU A 260 -0.99 -4.04 7.43
CA LEU A 260 -2.19 -4.31 6.65
C LEU A 260 -3.44 -3.76 7.34
N ALA A 261 -4.39 -3.25 6.55
CA ALA A 261 -5.72 -2.92 7.03
C ALA A 261 -6.78 -3.17 5.94
N ILE A 262 -7.94 -3.66 6.35
CA ILE A 262 -9.16 -3.67 5.53
C ILE A 262 -10.00 -2.47 5.98
N ILE A 263 -10.27 -1.56 5.06
CA ILE A 263 -10.90 -0.28 5.33
C ILE A 263 -12.13 -0.06 4.45
N GLU A 264 -13.00 0.85 4.86
CA GLU A 264 -14.18 1.27 4.11
C GLU A 264 -13.77 1.84 2.73
N ASP A 265 -14.46 1.42 1.66
CA ASP A 265 -14.37 2.04 0.33
C ASP A 265 -15.29 3.27 0.33
N LEU A 266 -14.72 4.46 0.47
CA LEU A 266 -15.46 5.74 0.43
C LEU A 266 -15.88 6.16 -1.00
N GLY A 267 -15.58 5.36 -2.01
CA GLY A 267 -15.88 5.67 -3.40
C GLY A 267 -14.85 6.58 -4.05
N THR A 268 -15.28 7.33 -5.07
CA THR A 268 -14.38 8.16 -5.89
C THR A 268 -15.01 9.48 -6.32
N GLU A 269 -16.16 9.86 -5.73
CA GLU A 269 -16.85 11.08 -6.13
C GLU A 269 -16.06 12.32 -5.67
N PRO A 270 -15.62 13.20 -6.59
CA PRO A 270 -14.71 14.29 -6.26
C PRO A 270 -15.45 15.50 -5.62
N MET A 271 -14.69 16.38 -4.98
CA MET A 271 -15.19 17.67 -4.44
C MET A 271 -15.38 18.74 -5.52
N ILE A 272 -14.93 18.45 -6.74
CA ILE A 272 -14.95 19.39 -7.87
C ILE A 272 -15.97 18.96 -8.91
N GLY A 273 -16.63 19.94 -9.52
CA GLY A 273 -17.46 19.75 -10.70
C GLY A 273 -16.71 20.07 -12.00
N VAL A 274 -17.43 20.13 -13.11
CA VAL A 274 -16.87 20.43 -14.44
C VAL A 274 -16.27 21.84 -14.50
N ASP A 275 -16.85 22.79 -13.76
CA ASP A 275 -16.48 24.22 -13.78
C ASP A 275 -15.53 24.60 -12.62
N GLY A 276 -14.98 23.62 -11.88
CA GLY A 276 -14.10 23.87 -10.74
C GLY A 276 -14.69 23.45 -9.39
N PRO A 277 -14.33 24.14 -8.27
CA PRO A 277 -14.83 23.80 -6.94
C PRO A 277 -16.36 23.84 -6.86
N ASP A 278 -16.98 22.76 -6.37
CA ASP A 278 -18.41 22.74 -6.09
C ASP A 278 -18.69 23.55 -4.80
N PRO A 279 -19.48 24.66 -4.86
CA PRO A 279 -19.65 25.53 -3.70
C PRO A 279 -20.36 24.87 -2.50
N GLU A 280 -21.24 23.87 -2.73
CA GLU A 280 -21.91 23.13 -1.65
C GLU A 280 -20.91 22.19 -0.98
N ARG A 281 -20.17 21.43 -1.78
CA ARG A 281 -19.17 20.46 -1.29
C ARG A 281 -18.06 21.18 -0.50
N TYR A 282 -17.54 22.29 -1.02
CA TYR A 282 -16.54 23.10 -0.33
C TYR A 282 -17.09 23.77 0.95
N ALA A 283 -18.38 24.13 0.96
CA ALA A 283 -19.01 24.64 2.18
C ALA A 283 -19.06 23.59 3.29
N GLU A 284 -19.36 22.34 2.97
CA GLU A 284 -19.29 21.26 3.95
C GLU A 284 -17.84 20.95 4.36
N ALA A 285 -16.89 21.01 3.41
CA ALA A 285 -15.47 20.79 3.72
C ALA A 285 -14.93 21.83 4.72
N VAL A 286 -15.22 23.12 4.55
CA VAL A 286 -14.78 24.12 5.54
C VAL A 286 -15.50 23.98 6.89
N ARG A 287 -16.76 23.51 6.90
CA ARG A 287 -17.47 23.21 8.16
C ARG A 287 -16.89 22.00 8.87
N ALA A 288 -16.45 20.97 8.15
CA ALA A 288 -15.82 19.78 8.68
C ALA A 288 -14.50 20.09 9.41
N LEU A 289 -13.81 21.17 9.08
CA LEU A 289 -12.62 21.62 9.80
C LEU A 289 -12.95 22.16 11.22
N ALA A 290 -14.18 22.60 11.50
CA ALA A 290 -14.51 23.18 12.79
C ALA A 290 -14.35 22.20 13.98
N PRO A 291 -14.86 20.96 13.95
CA PRO A 291 -14.60 19.97 14.99
C PRO A 291 -13.16 19.48 15.01
N LEU A 292 -12.47 19.37 13.86
CA LEU A 292 -11.05 18.99 13.80
C LEU A 292 -10.16 20.02 14.48
N HIS A 293 -10.47 21.30 14.29
CA HIS A 293 -9.68 22.40 14.83
C HIS A 293 -10.04 22.77 16.28
N HIS A 294 -10.56 21.79 17.03
CA HIS A 294 -10.88 22.04 18.45
C HIS A 294 -9.64 22.56 19.21
N SER A 295 -9.85 23.47 20.14
CA SER A 295 -8.80 23.94 21.03
C SER A 295 -8.41 22.82 21.99
N ASP A 296 -7.11 22.59 22.16
CA ASP A 296 -6.55 21.53 22.99
C ASP A 296 -6.94 20.09 22.54
N PRO A 297 -6.61 19.70 21.29
CA PRO A 297 -6.89 18.36 20.80
C PRO A 297 -6.02 17.32 21.52
N PRO A 298 -6.49 16.05 21.59
CA PRO A 298 -5.66 14.95 22.07
C PRO A 298 -4.33 14.88 21.31
N ARG A 299 -3.24 14.74 22.08
CA ARG A 299 -1.88 14.63 21.52
C ARG A 299 -1.45 13.17 21.31
N GLU A 300 -2.20 12.24 21.87
CA GLU A 300 -1.99 10.81 21.77
C GLU A 300 -3.33 10.15 21.46
N VAL A 301 -3.35 9.29 20.45
CA VAL A 301 -4.54 8.57 19.99
C VAL A 301 -4.20 7.09 19.79
N ALA A 302 -5.09 6.20 20.21
CA ALA A 302 -4.87 4.77 20.14
C ALA A 302 -5.24 4.21 18.75
N ALA A 303 -4.34 3.44 18.15
CA ALA A 303 -4.67 2.61 17.01
C ALA A 303 -5.41 1.33 17.45
N ASP A 304 -4.94 0.72 18.53
CA ASP A 304 -5.59 -0.40 19.25
C ASP A 304 -5.15 -0.40 20.72
N ASP A 305 -5.43 -1.50 21.44
CA ASP A 305 -5.09 -1.63 22.88
C ASP A 305 -3.59 -1.62 23.16
N SER A 306 -2.75 -1.88 22.14
CA SER A 306 -1.29 -2.03 22.27
C SER A 306 -0.50 -0.93 21.56
N HIS A 307 -1.11 -0.22 20.61
CA HIS A 307 -0.44 0.76 19.77
C HIS A 307 -1.03 2.15 19.96
N LEU A 308 -0.18 3.05 20.47
CA LEU A 308 -0.51 4.45 20.71
C LEU A 308 0.27 5.33 19.71
N HIS A 309 -0.45 6.16 18.96
CA HIS A 309 0.15 7.17 18.10
C HIS A 309 0.27 8.50 18.87
N ARG A 310 1.48 9.02 18.93
CA ARG A 310 1.74 10.37 19.44
C ARG A 310 1.82 11.34 18.28
N ILE A 311 0.82 12.22 18.16
CA ILE A 311 0.75 13.22 17.08
C ILE A 311 1.89 14.21 17.24
N PRO A 312 2.82 14.31 16.27
CA PRO A 312 3.99 15.16 16.39
C PRO A 312 3.65 16.65 16.26
N PRO A 313 4.47 17.54 16.83
CA PRO A 313 4.30 18.97 16.61
C PRO A 313 4.72 19.37 15.18
N TYR A 314 3.96 20.27 14.55
CA TYR A 314 4.38 20.93 13.31
C TYR A 314 5.31 22.09 13.67
N ASP A 315 6.52 21.73 14.03
CA ASP A 315 7.54 22.67 14.49
C ASP A 315 8.23 23.41 13.33
N LEU A 316 9.06 24.38 13.68
CA LEU A 316 9.75 25.21 12.71
C LEU A 316 10.66 24.40 11.76
N ASP A 317 11.28 23.32 12.26
CA ASP A 317 12.17 22.49 11.44
C ASP A 317 11.36 21.69 10.40
N ALA A 318 10.17 21.17 10.77
CA ALA A 318 9.26 20.47 9.87
C ALA A 318 8.72 21.42 8.77
N MET A 319 8.30 22.63 9.14
CA MET A 319 7.84 23.61 8.15
C MET A 319 8.97 24.08 7.22
N LEU A 320 10.17 24.30 7.76
CA LEU A 320 11.29 24.78 6.94
C LEU A 320 11.82 23.74 5.96
N ILE A 321 11.86 22.47 6.32
CA ILE A 321 12.35 21.45 5.39
C ILE A 321 11.43 21.30 4.16
N GLU A 322 10.14 21.53 4.33
CA GLU A 322 9.18 21.54 3.22
C GLU A 322 9.35 22.76 2.33
N VAL A 323 9.49 23.94 2.93
CA VAL A 323 9.77 25.18 2.19
C VAL A 323 11.06 25.08 1.38
N GLU A 324 12.08 24.43 1.93
CA GLU A 324 13.37 24.21 1.27
C GLU A 324 13.27 23.36 0.00
N LEU A 325 12.22 22.53 -0.17
CA LEU A 325 11.99 21.79 -1.41
C LEU A 325 11.90 22.70 -2.64
N LEU A 326 11.44 23.95 -2.48
CA LEU A 326 11.44 24.92 -3.57
C LEU A 326 12.86 25.18 -4.09
N THR A 327 13.81 25.42 -3.19
CA THR A 327 15.19 25.78 -3.55
C THR A 327 16.09 24.58 -3.80
N GLU A 328 15.87 23.47 -3.12
CA GLU A 328 16.71 22.28 -3.23
C GLU A 328 16.28 21.36 -4.37
N TRP A 329 14.99 21.21 -4.57
CA TRP A 329 14.47 20.28 -5.57
C TRP A 329 13.84 21.00 -6.78
N TYR A 330 12.80 21.85 -6.57
CA TYR A 330 12.06 22.47 -7.67
C TYR A 330 12.95 23.35 -8.56
N ALA A 331 13.74 24.24 -7.96
CA ALA A 331 14.62 25.14 -8.72
C ALA A 331 15.58 24.36 -9.61
N SER A 332 16.24 23.32 -9.11
CA SER A 332 17.24 22.54 -9.83
C SER A 332 16.62 21.55 -10.82
N HIS A 333 15.58 20.81 -10.42
CA HIS A 333 15.05 19.68 -11.19
C HIS A 333 13.91 20.09 -12.15
N VAL A 334 13.06 21.05 -11.77
CA VAL A 334 11.93 21.50 -12.58
C VAL A 334 12.26 22.79 -13.33
N ALA A 335 12.60 23.85 -12.59
CA ALA A 335 12.91 25.15 -13.20
C ALA A 335 14.29 25.20 -13.89
N LYS A 336 15.15 24.20 -13.67
CA LYS A 336 16.51 24.12 -14.24
C LYS A 336 17.39 25.33 -13.89
N VAL A 337 17.18 25.91 -12.71
CA VAL A 337 17.93 27.06 -12.19
C VAL A 337 18.82 26.63 -11.04
N ASN A 338 20.11 26.95 -11.13
CA ASN A 338 21.05 26.74 -10.02
C ASN A 338 21.11 27.98 -9.15
N LEU A 339 20.57 27.89 -7.94
CA LEU A 339 20.61 28.96 -6.96
C LEU A 339 21.94 28.97 -6.21
N ALA A 340 22.54 30.16 -6.06
CA ALA A 340 23.71 30.34 -5.22
C ALA A 340 23.38 30.05 -3.74
N SER A 341 24.34 29.50 -2.99
CA SER A 341 24.16 29.15 -1.57
C SER A 341 23.66 30.33 -0.72
N GLY A 342 24.13 31.55 -1.00
CA GLY A 342 23.66 32.77 -0.34
C GLY A 342 22.19 33.10 -0.60
N ALA A 343 21.69 32.84 -1.82
CA ALA A 343 20.27 33.04 -2.17
C ALA A 343 19.39 32.03 -1.44
N LYS A 344 19.79 30.75 -1.38
CA LYS A 344 19.10 29.70 -0.64
C LYS A 344 19.03 30.04 0.86
N ALA A 345 20.15 30.44 1.46
CA ALA A 345 20.21 30.85 2.87
C ALA A 345 19.30 32.06 3.18
N MET A 346 19.29 33.05 2.28
CA MET A 346 18.42 34.22 2.42
C MET A 346 16.93 33.82 2.35
N PHE A 347 16.56 32.96 1.39
CA PHE A 347 15.21 32.42 1.26
C PHE A 347 14.74 31.73 2.56
N VAL A 348 15.55 30.80 3.08
CA VAL A 348 15.26 30.08 4.33
C VAL A 348 15.14 31.05 5.52
N ASN A 349 16.00 32.09 5.60
CA ASN A 349 15.92 33.07 6.67
C ASN A 349 14.65 33.93 6.62
N LEU A 350 14.19 34.32 5.46
CA LEU A 350 12.92 35.04 5.27
C LEU A 350 11.75 34.18 5.77
N TRP A 351 11.69 32.93 5.32
CA TRP A 351 10.66 32.01 5.78
C TRP A 351 10.73 31.73 7.28
N LYS A 352 11.94 31.58 7.82
CA LYS A 352 12.14 31.41 9.27
C LYS A 352 11.60 32.59 10.08
N GLY A 353 11.73 33.81 9.57
CA GLY A 353 11.14 35.01 10.17
C GLY A 353 9.62 34.91 10.22
N THR A 354 8.97 34.62 9.11
CA THR A 354 7.51 34.51 8.99
C THR A 354 6.94 33.34 9.82
N LEU A 355 7.55 32.17 9.72
CA LEU A 355 7.05 30.94 10.37
C LEU A 355 7.17 30.99 11.91
N ARG A 356 8.10 31.76 12.48
CA ARG A 356 8.24 31.89 13.93
C ARG A 356 6.96 32.36 14.63
N GLU A 357 6.24 33.27 14.02
CA GLU A 357 4.96 33.75 14.58
C GLU A 357 3.88 32.70 14.45
N ILE A 358 3.85 31.99 13.31
CA ILE A 358 2.88 30.95 13.02
C ILE A 358 2.99 29.76 13.97
N VAL A 359 4.21 29.29 14.27
CA VAL A 359 4.41 28.16 15.18
C VAL A 359 4.09 28.47 16.65
N THR A 360 3.92 29.74 17.02
CA THR A 360 3.48 30.16 18.34
C THR A 360 1.97 30.38 18.45
N SER A 361 1.25 30.28 17.36
CA SER A 361 -0.22 30.39 17.33
C SER A 361 -0.88 29.24 18.09
N PRO A 362 -2.15 29.40 18.53
CA PRO A 362 -2.92 28.29 19.08
C PRO A 362 -2.90 27.06 18.16
N THR A 363 -2.65 25.90 18.74
CA THR A 363 -2.46 24.67 17.99
C THR A 363 -3.68 23.76 18.05
N THR A 364 -3.91 23.04 16.98
CA THR A 364 -4.95 22.04 16.82
C THR A 364 -4.44 20.85 16.00
N TRP A 365 -5.28 19.89 15.65
CA TRP A 365 -4.93 18.94 14.61
C TRP A 365 -4.86 19.63 13.25
N VAL A 366 -3.81 19.34 12.51
CA VAL A 366 -3.59 19.80 11.14
C VAL A 366 -3.37 18.57 10.26
N LEU A 367 -4.25 18.30 9.32
CA LEU A 367 -4.17 17.14 8.45
C LEU A 367 -3.14 17.30 7.32
N ARG A 368 -2.68 18.54 7.07
CA ARG A 368 -1.69 18.97 6.07
C ARG A 368 -2.19 18.87 4.63
N ASP A 369 -2.62 17.69 4.23
CA ASP A 369 -3.09 17.42 2.87
C ASP A 369 -4.62 17.50 2.75
N TYR A 370 -5.23 18.48 3.46
CA TYR A 370 -6.67 18.75 3.40
C TYR A 370 -7.01 19.56 2.15
N HIS A 371 -7.01 18.93 1.00
CA HIS A 371 -7.28 19.54 -0.31
C HIS A 371 -8.17 18.62 -1.16
N SER A 372 -8.71 19.16 -2.26
CA SER A 372 -9.77 18.51 -3.03
C SER A 372 -9.48 17.06 -3.48
N PRO A 373 -8.28 16.65 -3.91
CA PRO A 373 -7.98 15.27 -4.26
C PRO A 373 -8.10 14.27 -3.09
N ASN A 374 -7.89 14.75 -1.85
CA ASN A 374 -7.96 13.92 -0.64
C ASN A 374 -9.31 14.01 0.08
N LEU A 375 -10.28 14.67 -0.53
CA LEU A 375 -11.64 14.77 -0.05
C LEU A 375 -12.62 14.17 -1.05
N LEU A 376 -13.50 13.30 -0.55
CA LEU A 376 -14.47 12.57 -1.34
C LEU A 376 -15.89 12.97 -0.96
N TRP A 377 -16.79 13.06 -1.93
CA TRP A 377 -18.18 13.38 -1.65
C TRP A 377 -18.99 12.11 -1.41
N LEU A 378 -19.69 12.05 -0.28
CA LEU A 378 -20.45 10.89 0.17
C LEU A 378 -21.95 11.20 0.14
N ASP A 379 -22.62 10.92 -0.98
CA ASP A 379 -24.04 11.21 -1.18
C ASP A 379 -24.96 10.52 -0.16
N GLY A 380 -24.58 9.39 0.37
CA GLY A 380 -25.34 8.60 1.33
C GLY A 380 -25.30 9.14 2.77
N ARG A 381 -24.52 10.21 3.05
CA ARG A 381 -24.36 10.80 4.39
C ARG A 381 -24.99 12.21 4.43
N ALA A 382 -24.97 12.88 5.59
CA ALA A 382 -25.59 14.18 5.79
C ALA A 382 -24.62 15.20 6.43
N GLY A 383 -24.78 16.49 6.09
CA GLY A 383 -23.97 17.58 6.65
C GLY A 383 -22.48 17.34 6.42
N ILE A 384 -21.66 17.60 7.45
CA ILE A 384 -20.21 17.44 7.39
C ILE A 384 -19.74 15.97 7.21
N GLU A 385 -20.58 14.99 7.53
CA GLU A 385 -20.27 13.58 7.27
C GLU A 385 -20.26 13.25 5.76
N ARG A 386 -20.79 14.13 4.90
CA ARG A 386 -20.67 13.99 3.44
C ARG A 386 -19.26 14.19 2.92
N VAL A 387 -18.35 14.69 3.76
CA VAL A 387 -16.94 14.89 3.41
C VAL A 387 -16.13 13.70 3.86
N GLY A 388 -15.84 12.77 2.95
CA GLY A 388 -14.91 11.67 3.18
C GLY A 388 -13.48 12.18 3.14
N ILE A 389 -12.71 11.91 4.18
CA ILE A 389 -11.33 12.41 4.35
C ILE A 389 -10.38 11.22 4.19
N ILE A 390 -9.40 11.34 3.32
CA ILE A 390 -8.32 10.37 3.13
C ILE A 390 -6.96 11.07 3.26
N ASP A 391 -5.88 10.30 3.32
CA ASP A 391 -4.49 10.78 3.38
C ASP A 391 -4.17 11.68 4.59
N PHE A 392 -4.73 11.36 5.75
CA PHE A 392 -4.62 12.12 7.01
C PHE A 392 -3.57 11.58 7.99
N GLN A 393 -2.85 10.53 7.67
CA GLN A 393 -1.89 9.88 8.58
C GLN A 393 -0.69 10.76 8.95
N ASP A 394 -0.42 11.78 8.16
CA ASP A 394 0.64 12.75 8.41
C ASP A 394 0.16 13.94 9.28
N CYS A 395 -0.94 13.74 10.01
CA CYS A 395 -1.51 14.71 10.93
C CYS A 395 -0.48 15.16 11.98
N VAL A 396 -0.47 16.45 12.25
CA VAL A 396 0.44 17.11 13.20
C VAL A 396 -0.33 18.06 14.13
N ILE A 397 0.29 18.46 15.23
CA ILE A 397 -0.21 19.54 16.09
C ILE A 397 0.34 20.88 15.59
N GLY A 398 -0.54 21.69 15.00
CA GLY A 398 -0.12 22.94 14.34
C GLY A 398 -1.22 24.00 14.26
N PRO A 399 -1.00 25.07 13.48
CA PRO A 399 -1.95 26.17 13.34
C PRO A 399 -3.14 25.80 12.46
N ALA A 400 -4.36 26.01 12.93
CA ALA A 400 -5.61 25.73 12.21
C ALA A 400 -5.68 26.33 10.80
N ALA A 401 -5.06 27.49 10.60
CA ALA A 401 -5.06 28.19 9.30
C ALA A 401 -4.41 27.37 8.19
N TYR A 402 -3.58 26.37 8.49
CA TYR A 402 -2.88 25.57 7.48
C TYR A 402 -3.87 24.77 6.62
N ASP A 403 -4.78 24.00 7.23
CA ASP A 403 -5.75 23.19 6.49
C ASP A 403 -6.76 24.06 5.73
N VAL A 404 -7.13 25.21 6.30
CA VAL A 404 -7.98 26.19 5.61
C VAL A 404 -7.30 26.70 4.34
N ALA A 405 -6.01 27.06 4.44
CA ALA A 405 -5.24 27.51 3.28
C ALA A 405 -5.00 26.36 2.28
N SER A 406 -4.73 25.14 2.75
CA SER A 406 -4.57 23.95 1.89
C SER A 406 -5.81 23.69 1.03
N LEU A 407 -7.01 23.90 1.58
CA LEU A 407 -8.26 23.74 0.84
C LEU A 407 -8.58 24.93 -0.08
N LEU A 408 -8.47 26.15 0.42
CA LEU A 408 -8.96 27.34 -0.26
C LEU A 408 -7.95 27.95 -1.24
N GLN A 409 -6.67 27.65 -1.07
CA GLN A 409 -5.57 28.07 -1.95
C GLN A 409 -4.86 26.86 -2.56
N ASP A 410 -5.64 25.80 -2.87
CA ASP A 410 -5.14 24.56 -3.48
C ASP A 410 -4.35 24.86 -4.78
N ALA A 411 -3.09 24.45 -4.82
CA ALA A 411 -2.22 24.66 -5.98
C ALA A 411 -2.70 23.96 -7.26
N ARG A 412 -3.63 23.01 -7.13
CA ARG A 412 -4.17 22.19 -8.25
C ARG A 412 -5.44 22.77 -8.84
N ILE A 413 -6.17 23.60 -8.07
CA ILE A 413 -7.50 24.08 -8.43
C ILE A 413 -7.63 25.54 -8.01
N THR A 414 -8.02 26.40 -8.94
CA THR A 414 -8.30 27.81 -8.62
C THR A 414 -9.64 27.93 -7.92
N VAL A 415 -9.64 28.34 -6.67
CA VAL A 415 -10.84 28.75 -5.94
C VAL A 415 -11.05 30.25 -6.22
N PRO A 416 -12.20 30.66 -6.80
CA PRO A 416 -12.46 32.08 -7.06
C PRO A 416 -12.48 32.92 -5.77
N ASP A 417 -11.91 34.13 -5.79
CA ASP A 417 -11.77 35.04 -4.63
C ASP A 417 -13.08 35.25 -3.88
N GLU A 418 -14.20 35.42 -4.61
CA GLU A 418 -15.51 35.58 -3.99
C GLU A 418 -15.96 34.33 -3.22
N LEU A 419 -15.70 33.17 -3.77
CA LEU A 419 -16.01 31.90 -3.13
C LEU A 419 -15.10 31.69 -1.92
N GLU A 420 -13.79 31.94 -2.04
CA GLU A 420 -12.82 31.85 -0.94
C GLU A 420 -13.28 32.72 0.25
N LEU A 421 -13.55 33.99 0.05
CA LEU A 421 -14.02 34.89 1.12
C LEU A 421 -15.31 34.42 1.78
N LYS A 422 -16.26 33.89 1.00
CA LYS A 422 -17.50 33.32 1.52
C LYS A 422 -17.23 32.09 2.39
N LEU A 423 -16.33 31.19 1.95
CA LEU A 423 -15.96 29.96 2.65
C LEU A 423 -15.17 30.27 3.92
N LEU A 424 -14.25 31.23 3.91
CA LEU A 424 -13.58 31.71 5.11
C LEU A 424 -14.57 32.22 6.16
N GLY A 425 -15.58 32.99 5.74
CA GLY A 425 -16.65 33.43 6.63
C GLY A 425 -17.53 32.30 7.16
N GLN A 426 -17.72 31.23 6.40
CA GLN A 426 -18.42 30.03 6.88
C GLN A 426 -17.57 29.24 7.89
N TYR A 427 -16.30 29.02 7.60
CA TYR A 427 -15.36 28.41 8.54
C TYR A 427 -15.33 29.16 9.88
N ALA A 428 -15.14 30.48 9.85
CA ALA A 428 -15.06 31.30 11.07
C ALA A 428 -16.34 31.18 11.92
N ARG A 429 -17.51 31.16 11.31
CA ARG A 429 -18.78 30.94 12.02
C ARG A 429 -18.86 29.56 12.63
N ALA A 430 -18.61 28.51 11.84
CA ALA A 430 -18.66 27.13 12.30
C ALA A 430 -17.65 26.88 13.42
N ARG A 431 -16.44 27.43 13.31
CA ARG A 431 -15.39 27.35 14.34
C ARG A 431 -15.81 28.03 15.65
N LYS A 432 -16.43 29.23 15.56
CA LYS A 432 -16.93 29.96 16.72
C LYS A 432 -18.12 29.27 17.38
N GLU A 433 -18.97 28.62 16.61
CA GLU A 433 -20.10 27.80 17.12
C GLU A 433 -19.59 26.56 17.86
N ALA A 434 -18.58 25.87 17.31
CA ALA A 434 -17.97 24.68 17.91
C ALA A 434 -17.15 25.00 19.17
N ASP A 435 -16.45 26.14 19.19
CA ASP A 435 -15.64 26.60 20.29
C ASP A 435 -15.82 28.11 20.53
N PRO A 436 -16.77 28.53 21.41
CA PRO A 436 -17.04 29.94 21.69
C PRO A 436 -15.87 30.71 22.27
N ALA A 437 -14.85 30.05 22.83
CA ALA A 437 -13.68 30.66 23.41
C ALA A 437 -12.61 31.03 22.39
N VAL A 438 -12.67 30.46 21.16
CA VAL A 438 -11.64 30.68 20.15
C VAL A 438 -11.59 32.14 19.71
N ASP A 439 -10.39 32.69 19.64
CA ASP A 439 -10.13 34.01 19.03
C ASP A 439 -9.96 33.84 17.51
N MET A 440 -10.76 34.53 16.74
CA MET A 440 -10.76 34.50 15.27
C MET A 440 -10.21 35.80 14.66
N THR A 441 -9.61 36.67 15.47
CA THR A 441 -8.99 37.92 14.99
C THR A 441 -7.56 37.73 14.51
#